data_348acc03ec9dbf4817eb387b37fe994f
#
_entry.id   348acc03ec9dbf4817eb387b37fe994f
#
_cell.length_a   1.000
_cell.length_b   1.000
_cell.length_c   1.000
_cell.angle_alpha   90.00
_cell.angle_beta   90.00
_cell.angle_gamma   90.00
#
_symmetry.space_group_name_H-M   'P 1'
#
loop_
_entity.id
_entity.type
_entity.pdbx_description
1 polymer ?
#
loop_
_entity_poly.entity_id
_entity_poly.type
_entity_poly.pdbx_seq_one_letter_code
_entity_poly.pdbx_strand_id
1 'polypeptide(L)'
;KEAGLSLFLNGEDITDRIRTAEITMLASAISARPVVREYLLDLQRNLGKEKAAVFEGRDMGTVVFPDADLKFFLDASTRTRALRRYDELKSTSSQTLEEVGLDIQRRDCNDSTRELAPLKPAQDAIMVDSTDLSVLEVVELMVSHTHKFQQDLQK
;
A
#
# COMPACT_ATOMS: atom_id res chain seq x y z
N LYS A 1 10.65 -14.08 -18.45
CA LYS A 1 9.79 -13.90 -17.27
C LYS A 1 10.66 -13.35 -16.17
N GLU A 2 10.49 -12.11 -15.77
CA GLU A 2 11.08 -11.60 -14.55
C GLU A 2 10.62 -12.51 -13.42
N ALA A 3 11.52 -12.88 -12.52
CA ALA A 3 11.22 -13.71 -11.37
C ALA A 3 10.34 -12.88 -10.42
N GLY A 4 9.03 -12.97 -10.61
CA GLY A 4 8.05 -12.32 -9.75
C GLY A 4 8.09 -12.93 -8.34
N LEU A 5 7.74 -12.13 -7.35
CA LEU A 5 7.60 -12.58 -5.97
C LEU A 5 6.53 -13.67 -5.91
N SER A 6 6.87 -14.87 -5.43
CA SER A 6 5.90 -15.95 -5.19
C SER A 6 5.52 -16.01 -3.72
N LEU A 7 4.23 -16.22 -3.44
CA LEU A 7 3.70 -16.36 -2.09
C LEU A 7 3.23 -17.80 -1.86
N PHE A 8 3.70 -18.40 -0.78
CA PHE A 8 3.36 -19.76 -0.42
C PHE A 8 2.57 -19.81 0.90
N LEU A 9 1.50 -20.59 0.94
CA LEU A 9 0.74 -20.92 2.15
C LEU A 9 0.81 -22.44 2.36
N ASN A 10 1.42 -22.88 3.44
CA ASN A 10 1.61 -24.30 3.77
C ASN A 10 2.26 -25.12 2.62
N GLY A 11 3.18 -24.48 1.87
CA GLY A 11 3.88 -25.11 0.74
C GLY A 11 3.13 -25.04 -0.61
N GLU A 12 1.90 -24.54 -0.64
CA GLU A 12 1.13 -24.32 -1.87
C GLU A 12 1.36 -22.89 -2.39
N ASP A 13 1.68 -22.75 -3.67
CA ASP A 13 1.79 -21.43 -4.33
C ASP A 13 0.38 -20.81 -4.50
N ILE A 14 0.15 -19.68 -3.85
CA ILE A 14 -1.11 -18.94 -3.87
C ILE A 14 -1.00 -17.59 -4.57
N THR A 15 0.11 -17.32 -5.23
CA THR A 15 0.45 -16.02 -5.83
C THR A 15 -0.68 -15.43 -6.67
N ASP A 16 -1.25 -16.20 -7.57
CA ASP A 16 -2.33 -15.74 -8.45
C ASP A 16 -3.69 -15.67 -7.74
N ARG A 17 -3.88 -16.49 -6.70
CA ARG A 17 -5.16 -16.58 -5.98
C ARG A 17 -5.43 -15.39 -5.07
N ILE A 18 -4.40 -14.72 -4.57
CA ILE A 18 -4.56 -13.59 -3.64
C ILE A 18 -4.86 -12.26 -4.34
N ARG A 19 -4.75 -12.19 -5.67
CA ARG A 19 -4.88 -10.93 -6.42
C ARG A 19 -6.26 -10.72 -7.04
N THR A 20 -7.26 -11.47 -6.61
CA THR A 20 -8.64 -11.33 -7.07
C THR A 20 -9.36 -10.16 -6.37
N ALA A 21 -10.42 -9.63 -7.01
CA ALA A 21 -11.26 -8.59 -6.42
C ALA A 21 -11.89 -9.06 -5.09
N GLU A 22 -12.36 -10.31 -5.03
CA GLU A 22 -12.96 -10.91 -3.83
C GLU A 22 -11.97 -10.94 -2.66
N ILE A 23 -10.75 -11.45 -2.87
CA ILE A 23 -9.71 -11.50 -1.83
C ILE A 23 -9.30 -10.08 -1.41
N THR A 24 -9.26 -9.13 -2.34
CA THR A 24 -8.97 -7.74 -2.04
C THR A 24 -10.00 -7.13 -1.08
N MET A 25 -11.29 -7.36 -1.32
CA MET A 25 -12.36 -6.87 -0.45
C MET A 25 -12.38 -7.60 0.90
N LEU A 26 -12.15 -8.90 0.90
CA LEU A 26 -12.04 -9.70 2.12
C LEU A 26 -10.87 -9.24 3.00
N ALA A 27 -9.71 -8.98 2.41
CA ALA A 27 -8.54 -8.45 3.12
C ALA A 27 -8.82 -7.09 3.75
N SER A 28 -9.51 -6.17 3.04
CA SER A 28 -9.94 -4.90 3.59
C SER A 28 -10.88 -5.09 4.80
N ALA A 29 -11.88 -5.96 4.69
CA ALA A 29 -12.84 -6.23 5.77
C ALA A 29 -12.18 -6.89 7.00
N ILE A 30 -11.29 -7.86 6.79
CA ILE A 30 -10.56 -8.54 7.87
C ILE A 30 -9.58 -7.58 8.55
N SER A 31 -8.87 -6.76 7.78
CA SER A 31 -7.91 -5.79 8.31
C SER A 31 -8.56 -4.68 9.17
N ALA A 32 -9.88 -4.50 9.08
CA ALA A 32 -10.63 -3.59 9.94
C ALA A 32 -10.97 -4.20 11.32
N ARG A 33 -10.82 -5.52 11.51
CA ARG A 33 -11.15 -6.19 12.79
C ARG A 33 -10.13 -5.86 13.87
N PRO A 34 -10.56 -5.42 15.07
CA PRO A 34 -9.65 -5.04 16.16
C PRO A 34 -8.64 -6.12 16.52
N VAL A 35 -9.11 -7.36 16.74
CA VAL A 35 -8.27 -8.49 17.13
C VAL A 35 -7.18 -8.82 16.08
N VAL A 36 -7.49 -8.67 14.78
CA VAL A 36 -6.52 -8.90 13.70
C VAL A 36 -5.48 -7.78 13.68
N ARG A 37 -5.93 -6.55 13.85
CA ARG A 37 -5.04 -5.38 13.88
C ARG A 37 -4.08 -5.44 15.06
N GLU A 38 -4.59 -5.72 16.24
CA GLU A 38 -3.80 -5.82 17.46
C GLU A 38 -2.68 -6.88 17.31
N TYR A 39 -3.05 -8.07 16.84
CA TYR A 39 -2.09 -9.14 16.60
C TYR A 39 -1.03 -8.76 15.55
N LEU A 40 -1.45 -8.17 14.43
CA LEU A 40 -0.53 -7.79 13.35
C LEU A 40 0.33 -6.58 13.68
N LEU A 41 -0.14 -5.67 14.53
CA LEU A 41 0.59 -4.47 14.90
C LEU A 41 1.93 -4.80 15.57
N ASP A 42 1.90 -5.73 16.55
CA ASP A 42 3.11 -6.16 17.25
C ASP A 42 4.09 -6.86 16.30
N LEU A 43 3.57 -7.70 15.41
CA LEU A 43 4.38 -8.38 14.40
C LEU A 43 5.06 -7.37 13.45
N GLN A 44 4.29 -6.41 12.93
CA GLN A 44 4.80 -5.38 12.03
C GLN A 44 5.86 -4.50 12.72
N ARG A 45 5.60 -4.06 13.95
CA ARG A 45 6.56 -3.27 14.73
C ARG A 45 7.85 -4.05 15.04
N ASN A 46 7.74 -5.34 15.32
CA ASN A 46 8.92 -6.18 15.53
C ASN A 46 9.80 -6.28 14.27
N LEU A 47 9.18 -6.40 13.09
CA LEU A 47 9.92 -6.40 11.82
C LEU A 47 10.65 -5.07 11.56
N GLY A 48 10.12 -3.94 12.05
CA GLY A 48 10.75 -2.62 11.90
C GLY A 48 11.87 -2.31 12.90
N LYS A 49 12.09 -3.13 13.94
CA LYS A 49 13.10 -2.84 14.99
C LYS A 49 14.53 -2.80 14.48
N GLU A 50 14.83 -3.61 13.46
CA GLU A 50 16.19 -3.69 12.90
C GLU A 50 16.55 -2.50 12.00
N LYS A 51 15.59 -1.60 11.72
CA LYS A 51 15.73 -0.44 10.83
C LYS A 51 16.16 -0.80 9.40
N ALA A 52 16.47 0.23 8.58
CA ALA A 52 16.83 0.06 7.16
C ALA A 52 15.79 -0.77 6.37
N ALA A 53 14.51 -0.61 6.68
CA ALA A 53 13.40 -1.29 6.05
C ALA A 53 12.41 -0.29 5.43
N VAL A 54 11.78 -0.68 4.34
CA VAL A 54 10.68 0.06 3.70
C VAL A 54 9.41 -0.74 3.91
N PHE A 55 8.39 -0.08 4.45
CA PHE A 55 7.07 -0.67 4.66
C PHE A 55 6.04 0.05 3.82
N GLU A 56 5.10 -0.69 3.25
CA GLU A 56 3.94 -0.15 2.56
C GLU A 56 2.64 -0.56 3.24
N GLY A 57 1.63 0.30 3.17
CA GLY A 57 0.30 0.00 3.72
C GLY A 57 -0.58 1.23 3.81
N ARG A 58 -1.70 1.10 4.52
CA ARG A 58 -2.72 2.15 4.63
C ARG A 58 -2.49 3.09 5.82
N ASP A 59 -1.91 2.58 6.87
CA ASP A 59 -1.74 3.25 8.16
C ASP A 59 -0.31 3.11 8.70
N MET A 60 0.66 2.82 7.82
CA MET A 60 2.05 2.61 8.19
C MET A 60 2.64 3.82 8.92
N GLY A 61 2.47 5.02 8.38
CA GLY A 61 3.04 6.24 8.94
C GLY A 61 2.20 6.88 10.06
N THR A 62 0.96 6.43 10.28
CA THR A 62 0.05 7.01 11.29
C THR A 62 -0.12 6.15 12.52
N VAL A 63 -0.08 4.81 12.38
CA VAL A 63 -0.37 3.88 13.48
C VAL A 63 0.75 2.89 13.70
N VAL A 64 1.26 2.26 12.64
CA VAL A 64 2.25 1.19 12.78
C VAL A 64 3.60 1.76 13.15
N PHE A 65 4.10 2.74 12.39
CA PHE A 65 5.38 3.41 12.56
C PHE A 65 5.22 4.94 12.62
N PRO A 66 4.55 5.47 13.66
CA PRO A 66 4.36 6.93 13.79
C PRO A 66 5.68 7.69 13.92
N ASP A 67 6.74 7.02 14.36
CA ASP A 67 8.08 7.57 14.53
C ASP A 67 9.05 7.14 13.41
N ALA A 68 8.54 6.75 12.22
CA ALA A 68 9.39 6.45 11.08
C ALA A 68 10.17 7.67 10.64
N ASP A 69 11.44 7.47 10.29
CA ASP A 69 12.38 8.53 9.92
C ASP A 69 11.92 9.30 8.68
N LEU A 70 11.27 8.64 7.72
CA LEU A 70 10.75 9.24 6.51
C LEU A 70 9.43 8.61 6.13
N LYS A 71 8.44 9.43 5.81
CA LYS A 71 7.10 9.00 5.45
C LYS A 71 6.68 9.59 4.12
N PHE A 72 6.15 8.75 3.25
CA PHE A 72 5.52 9.16 2.01
C PHE A 72 4.04 8.78 2.04
N PHE A 73 3.20 9.66 1.55
CA PHE A 73 1.83 9.34 1.22
C PHE A 73 1.68 9.40 -0.30
N LEU A 74 1.66 8.21 -0.90
CA LEU A 74 1.54 8.05 -2.35
C LEU A 74 0.07 8.02 -2.74
N ASP A 75 -0.34 8.93 -3.61
CA ASP A 75 -1.69 9.02 -4.14
C ASP A 75 -1.69 9.10 -5.67
N ALA A 76 -2.85 8.91 -6.26
CA ALA A 76 -3.15 9.18 -7.66
C ALA A 76 -4.66 9.31 -7.84
N SER A 77 -5.10 9.98 -8.91
CA SER A 77 -6.51 10.07 -9.25
C SER A 77 -7.15 8.69 -9.32
N THR A 78 -8.41 8.57 -8.89
CA THR A 78 -9.16 7.30 -8.94
C THR A 78 -9.16 6.71 -10.35
N ARG A 79 -9.25 7.56 -11.39
CA ARG A 79 -9.19 7.15 -12.79
C ARG A 79 -7.85 6.50 -13.14
N THR A 80 -6.74 7.12 -12.77
CA THR A 80 -5.39 6.58 -13.02
C THR A 80 -5.19 5.25 -12.30
N ARG A 81 -5.62 5.17 -11.03
CA ARG A 81 -5.56 3.91 -10.26
C ARG A 81 -6.42 2.82 -10.86
N ALA A 82 -7.61 3.15 -11.36
CA ALA A 82 -8.48 2.21 -12.05
C ALA A 82 -7.86 1.68 -13.35
N LEU A 83 -7.25 2.55 -14.16
CA LEU A 83 -6.55 2.15 -15.38
C LEU A 83 -5.38 1.21 -15.07
N ARG A 84 -4.50 1.58 -14.13
CA ARG A 84 -3.37 0.74 -13.71
C ARG A 84 -3.85 -0.63 -13.23
N ARG A 85 -4.88 -0.66 -12.40
CA ARG A 85 -5.42 -1.92 -11.87
C ARG A 85 -6.11 -2.76 -12.93
N TYR A 86 -6.83 -2.13 -13.84
CA TYR A 86 -7.45 -2.83 -14.97
C TYR A 86 -6.40 -3.48 -15.86
N ASP A 87 -5.30 -2.77 -16.16
CA ASP A 87 -4.21 -3.32 -16.97
C ASP A 87 -3.51 -4.52 -16.30
N GLU A 88 -3.39 -4.52 -14.97
CA GLU A 88 -2.89 -5.68 -14.22
C GLU A 88 -3.84 -6.88 -14.28
N LEU A 89 -5.15 -6.64 -14.24
CA LEU A 89 -6.18 -7.68 -14.14
C LEU A 89 -6.68 -8.22 -15.49
N LYS A 90 -6.48 -7.50 -16.59
CA LYS A 90 -7.08 -7.82 -17.89
C LYS A 90 -6.82 -9.23 -18.43
N SER A 91 -5.74 -9.89 -17.96
CA SER A 91 -5.41 -11.27 -18.33
C SER A 91 -6.04 -12.33 -17.44
N THR A 92 -6.54 -11.95 -16.26
CA THR A 92 -6.99 -12.87 -15.19
C THR A 92 -8.42 -12.60 -14.72
N SER A 93 -9.00 -11.46 -15.09
CA SER A 93 -10.35 -11.04 -14.70
C SER A 93 -11.17 -10.59 -15.90
N SER A 94 -12.48 -10.82 -15.84
CA SER A 94 -13.46 -10.34 -16.82
C SER A 94 -14.06 -8.96 -16.45
N GLN A 95 -13.58 -8.32 -15.39
CA GLN A 95 -14.08 -7.02 -14.95
C GLN A 95 -13.83 -5.95 -16.00
N THR A 96 -14.79 -5.06 -16.17
CA THR A 96 -14.67 -3.84 -16.96
C THR A 96 -13.87 -2.78 -16.18
N LEU A 97 -13.34 -1.78 -16.86
CA LEU A 97 -12.66 -0.64 -16.24
C LEU A 97 -13.58 0.09 -15.23
N GLU A 98 -14.88 0.19 -15.54
CA GLU A 98 -15.86 0.84 -14.66
C GLU A 98 -16.04 0.04 -13.36
N GLU A 99 -16.18 -1.28 -13.45
CA GLU A 99 -16.28 -2.15 -12.28
C GLU A 99 -15.03 -2.07 -11.38
N VAL A 100 -13.84 -2.08 -11.99
CA VAL A 100 -12.58 -1.89 -11.26
C VAL A 100 -12.54 -0.52 -10.57
N GLY A 101 -13.02 0.54 -11.24
CA GLY A 101 -13.12 1.87 -10.66
C GLY A 101 -14.06 1.94 -9.46
N LEU A 102 -15.21 1.29 -9.54
CA LEU A 102 -16.18 1.19 -8.43
C LEU A 102 -15.62 0.41 -7.24
N ASP A 103 -14.90 -0.68 -7.49
CA ASP A 103 -14.25 -1.47 -6.43
C ASP A 103 -13.17 -0.66 -5.70
N ILE A 104 -12.37 0.13 -6.44
CA ILE A 104 -11.38 1.04 -5.85
C ILE A 104 -12.07 2.08 -4.98
N GLN A 105 -13.11 2.75 -5.47
CA GLN A 105 -13.85 3.76 -4.69
C GLN A 105 -14.46 3.17 -3.42
N ARG A 106 -15.05 1.99 -3.52
CA ARG A 106 -15.63 1.28 -2.37
C ARG A 106 -14.56 0.96 -1.33
N ARG A 107 -13.41 0.47 -1.76
CA ARG A 107 -12.29 0.16 -0.87
C ARG A 107 -11.74 1.41 -0.21
N ASP A 108 -11.51 2.48 -0.97
CA ASP A 108 -11.01 3.76 -0.44
C ASP A 108 -11.98 4.34 0.61
N CYS A 109 -13.29 4.28 0.33
CA CYS A 109 -14.30 4.68 1.30
C CYS A 109 -14.19 3.84 2.58
N ASN A 110 -14.14 2.51 2.47
CA ASN A 110 -14.01 1.62 3.62
C ASN A 110 -12.73 1.91 4.42
N ASP A 111 -11.59 2.05 3.74
CA ASP A 111 -10.29 2.26 4.37
C ASP A 111 -10.22 3.66 5.04
N SER A 112 -10.84 4.69 4.47
CA SER A 112 -10.82 6.07 5.00
C SER A 112 -11.84 6.32 6.11
N THR A 113 -12.97 5.60 6.11
CA THR A 113 -14.07 5.81 7.09
C THR A 113 -14.05 4.81 8.24
N ARG A 114 -13.17 3.81 8.22
CA ARG A 114 -13.09 2.84 9.32
C ARG A 114 -12.68 3.54 10.63
N GLU A 115 -13.28 3.09 11.74
CA GLU A 115 -13.05 3.66 13.06
C GLU A 115 -11.60 3.51 13.53
N LEU A 116 -10.99 2.33 13.27
CA LEU A 116 -9.63 2.04 13.67
C LEU A 116 -8.66 2.27 12.52
N ALA A 117 -7.65 3.10 12.74
CA ALA A 117 -6.55 3.37 11.82
C ALA A 117 -7.02 3.73 10.40
N PRO A 118 -7.84 4.77 10.22
CA PRO A 118 -8.32 5.18 8.91
C PRO A 118 -7.17 5.52 7.97
N LEU A 119 -7.38 5.30 6.66
CA LEU A 119 -6.45 5.73 5.64
C LEU A 119 -6.41 7.26 5.60
N LYS A 120 -5.30 7.82 6.05
CA LYS A 120 -5.01 9.25 5.99
C LYS A 120 -3.49 9.49 6.00
N PRO A 121 -3.02 10.59 5.41
CA PRO A 121 -1.60 10.94 5.50
C PRO A 121 -1.21 11.21 6.96
N ALA A 122 0.03 10.84 7.31
CA ALA A 122 0.64 11.31 8.54
C ALA A 122 0.93 12.82 8.41
N GLN A 123 0.96 13.54 9.52
CA GLN A 123 1.14 14.99 9.52
C GLN A 123 2.48 15.42 8.89
N ASP A 124 3.50 14.59 9.06
CA ASP A 124 4.86 14.75 8.56
C ASP A 124 5.13 13.97 7.26
N ALA A 125 4.11 13.44 6.61
CA ALA A 125 4.27 12.70 5.36
C ALA A 125 4.52 13.63 4.17
N ILE A 126 5.47 13.26 3.34
CA ILE A 126 5.68 13.85 2.03
C ILE A 126 4.59 13.34 1.09
N MET A 127 3.77 14.26 0.58
CA MET A 127 2.70 13.93 -0.36
C MET A 127 3.29 13.71 -1.76
N VAL A 128 3.00 12.58 -2.36
CA VAL A 128 3.43 12.23 -3.72
C VAL A 128 2.21 11.92 -4.56
N ASP A 129 1.83 12.86 -5.43
CA ASP A 129 0.80 12.60 -6.45
C ASP A 129 1.45 11.94 -7.67
N SER A 130 1.11 10.70 -7.92
CA SER A 130 1.62 9.91 -9.02
C SER A 130 0.67 9.85 -10.22
N THR A 131 -0.33 10.73 -10.29
CA THR A 131 -1.37 10.69 -11.33
C THR A 131 -0.78 10.67 -12.73
N ASP A 132 0.20 11.55 -12.99
CA ASP A 132 0.83 11.73 -14.29
C ASP A 132 2.29 11.22 -14.33
N LEU A 133 2.71 10.49 -13.30
CA LEU A 133 4.07 9.98 -13.18
C LEU A 133 4.15 8.48 -13.54
N SER A 134 5.22 8.11 -14.22
CA SER A 134 5.64 6.72 -14.38
C SER A 134 6.18 6.14 -13.06
N VAL A 135 6.26 4.83 -12.97
CA VAL A 135 6.86 4.15 -11.79
C VAL A 135 8.29 4.63 -11.55
N LEU A 136 9.08 4.81 -12.62
CA LEU A 136 10.48 5.27 -12.51
C LEU A 136 10.57 6.67 -11.93
N GLU A 137 9.76 7.61 -12.42
CA GLU A 137 9.72 8.99 -11.91
C GLU A 137 9.29 9.05 -10.44
N VAL A 138 8.32 8.22 -10.03
CA VAL A 138 7.94 8.12 -8.62
C VAL A 138 9.11 7.62 -7.77
N VAL A 139 9.81 6.57 -8.22
CA VAL A 139 10.97 6.03 -7.49
C VAL A 139 12.08 7.07 -7.40
N GLU A 140 12.43 7.75 -8.48
CA GLU A 140 13.46 8.80 -8.51
C GLU A 140 13.12 9.95 -7.55
N LEU A 141 11.85 10.38 -7.53
CA LEU A 141 11.37 11.40 -6.61
C LEU A 141 11.54 10.95 -5.15
N MET A 142 11.10 9.74 -4.80
CA MET A 142 11.22 9.21 -3.44
C MET A 142 12.69 9.02 -3.02
N VAL A 143 13.54 8.54 -3.91
CA VAL A 143 14.99 8.40 -3.67
C VAL A 143 15.65 9.77 -3.45
N SER A 144 15.27 10.80 -4.22
CA SER A 144 15.81 12.15 -4.05
C SER A 144 15.49 12.72 -2.65
N HIS A 145 14.27 12.51 -2.15
CA HIS A 145 13.89 12.90 -0.80
C HIS A 145 14.66 12.10 0.27
N THR A 146 14.88 10.82 0.03
CA THR A 146 15.66 9.96 0.95
C THR A 146 17.11 10.42 1.05
N HIS A 147 17.76 10.74 -0.07
CA HIS A 147 19.13 11.26 -0.07
C HIS A 147 19.23 12.60 0.66
N LYS A 148 18.28 13.51 0.42
CA LYS A 148 18.22 14.79 1.12
C LYS A 148 18.10 14.59 2.64
N PHE A 149 17.21 13.73 3.08
CA PHE A 149 17.03 13.38 4.48
C PHE A 149 18.35 12.85 5.10
N GLN A 150 19.04 11.93 4.41
CA GLN A 150 20.32 11.39 4.87
C GLN A 150 21.42 12.47 5.00
N GLN A 151 21.47 13.42 4.06
CA GLN A 151 22.41 14.54 4.13
C GLN A 151 22.13 15.49 5.30
N ASP A 152 20.85 15.69 5.63
CA ASP A 152 20.47 16.55 6.76
C ASP A 152 20.77 15.92 8.13
N LEU A 153 20.78 14.59 8.21
CA LEU A 153 21.19 13.85 9.42
C LEU A 153 22.72 13.90 9.69
N GLN A 154 23.52 14.23 8.67
CA GLN A 154 25.00 14.27 8.78
C GLN A 154 25.54 15.67 9.13
N LYS A 155 24.66 16.67 9.23
CA LYS A 155 25.01 18.04 9.63
C LYS A 155 24.86 18.26 11.13
#